data_ea2d75368b7d01f4985dd1f4e246ab05
#
_entry.id   ea2d75368b7d01f4985dd1f4e246ab05
#
_cell.length_a   1.000
_cell.length_b   1.000
_cell.length_c   1.000
_cell.angle_alpha   90.00
_cell.angle_beta   90.00
_cell.angle_gamma   90.00
#
_symmetry.space_group_name_H-M   'P 1'
#
loop_
_entity.id
_entity.type
_entity.pdbx_description
1 polymer ?
#
loop_
_entity_poly.entity_id
_entity_poly.type
_entity_poly.pdbx_seq_one_letter_code
_entity_poly.pdbx_strand_id
1 'polypeptide(L)'
;MSKKTPVQQELQIQVPPDVQRGVYANQMIVAHTQEEFVLDHILATPPAGIVNARVIVSPTHAKRIAAVLLDNIAKYEARFGEIEEIAPVLPGNTITH
;
A
#
# COMPACT_ATOMS: atom_id res chain seq x y z
N MET A 1 4.06 9.72 -40.17
CA MET A 1 3.37 8.63 -39.66
C MET A 1 2.80 8.91 -38.31
N SER A 2 1.62 8.72 -38.21
CA SER A 2 1.07 9.01 -36.94
C SER A 2 1.38 7.91 -36.00
N LYS A 3 1.85 8.32 -34.90
CA LYS A 3 2.01 7.41 -33.87
C LYS A 3 0.66 6.95 -33.43
N LYS A 4 0.47 5.69 -33.50
CA LYS A 4 -0.78 5.17 -33.13
C LYS A 4 -0.90 5.25 -31.63
N THR A 5 -1.83 6.00 -31.18
CA THR A 5 -2.14 6.01 -29.78
C THR A 5 -2.72 4.65 -29.43
N PRO A 6 -2.18 3.95 -28.47
CA PRO A 6 -2.77 2.68 -28.10
C PRO A 6 -4.22 2.91 -27.71
N VAL A 7 -5.09 2.07 -28.21
CA VAL A 7 -6.45 2.13 -27.80
C VAL A 7 -6.49 1.75 -26.33
N GLN A 8 -6.93 2.68 -25.54
CA GLN A 8 -7.08 2.39 -24.13
C GLN A 8 -8.36 1.63 -23.95
N GLN A 9 -8.22 0.41 -23.53
CA GLN A 9 -9.37 -0.37 -23.16
C GLN A 9 -9.85 0.13 -21.81
N GLU A 10 -11.14 0.34 -21.76
CA GLU A 10 -11.74 0.69 -20.50
C GLU A 10 -11.67 -0.52 -19.58
N LEU A 11 -11.06 -0.31 -18.47
CA LEU A 11 -10.91 -1.36 -17.48
C LEU A 11 -12.08 -1.25 -16.51
N GLN A 12 -12.88 -2.29 -16.45
CA GLN A 12 -13.95 -2.33 -15.47
C GLN A 12 -13.42 -3.00 -14.22
N ILE A 13 -13.42 -2.23 -13.16
CA ILE A 13 -12.86 -2.71 -11.90
C ILE A 13 -14.00 -3.12 -11.00
N GLN A 14 -13.92 -4.35 -10.54
CA GLN A 14 -14.93 -4.90 -9.64
C GLN A 14 -14.31 -5.17 -8.29
N VAL A 15 -15.09 -4.96 -7.26
CA VAL A 15 -14.67 -5.26 -5.90
C VAL A 15 -15.50 -6.44 -5.42
N PRO A 16 -14.91 -7.63 -5.33
CA PRO A 16 -15.64 -8.78 -4.84
C PRO A 16 -16.14 -8.55 -3.42
N PRO A 17 -17.27 -9.14 -3.05
CA PRO A 17 -17.86 -8.89 -1.73
C PRO A 17 -16.96 -9.20 -0.55
N ASP A 18 -16.12 -10.22 -0.66
CA ASP A 18 -15.21 -10.56 0.43
C ASP A 18 -14.05 -9.59 0.55
N VAL A 19 -13.75 -8.84 -0.52
CA VAL A 19 -12.71 -7.82 -0.50
C VAL A 19 -13.27 -6.47 -0.10
N GLN A 20 -14.55 -6.26 -0.35
CA GLN A 20 -15.20 -4.96 -0.15
C GLN A 20 -15.10 -4.46 1.29
N ARG A 21 -15.09 -5.38 2.24
CA ARG A 21 -14.95 -5.00 3.66
C ARG A 21 -13.62 -4.37 3.97
N GLY A 22 -12.59 -4.76 3.22
CA GLY A 22 -11.25 -4.35 3.54
C GLY A 22 -10.72 -5.00 4.81
N VAL A 23 -9.50 -4.66 5.13
CA VAL A 23 -8.89 -5.06 6.40
C VAL A 23 -8.22 -3.83 6.98
N TYR A 24 -8.23 -3.74 8.29
CA TYR A 24 -7.57 -2.66 8.98
C TYR A 24 -6.12 -3.00 9.24
N ALA A 25 -5.24 -2.04 9.04
CA ALA A 25 -3.83 -2.19 9.35
C ALA A 25 -3.30 -0.88 9.89
N ASN A 26 -2.40 -0.96 10.84
CA ASN A 26 -1.78 0.22 11.43
C ASN A 26 -0.26 0.16 11.38
N GLN A 27 0.29 -0.85 10.71
CA GLN A 27 1.73 -0.99 10.51
C GLN A 27 1.98 -1.62 9.16
N MET A 28 3.16 -1.41 8.64
CA MET A 28 3.54 -2.06 7.40
C MET A 28 5.01 -2.43 7.44
N ILE A 29 5.31 -3.62 6.95
CA ILE A 29 6.67 -4.07 6.71
C ILE A 29 6.81 -4.30 5.22
N VAL A 30 7.88 -3.78 4.65
CA VAL A 30 8.15 -3.94 3.23
C VAL A 30 9.45 -4.71 3.09
N ALA A 31 9.40 -5.79 2.34
CA ALA A 31 10.59 -6.54 1.96
C ALA A 31 10.70 -6.56 0.45
N HIS A 32 11.90 -6.78 -0.06
CA HIS A 32 12.04 -6.83 -1.49
C HIS A 32 13.19 -7.74 -1.89
N THR A 33 13.04 -8.25 -3.10
CA THR A 33 14.14 -8.86 -3.85
C THR A 33 14.34 -8.01 -5.10
N GLN A 34 15.19 -8.48 -5.99
CA GLN A 34 15.36 -7.78 -7.24
C GLN A 34 14.08 -7.81 -8.09
N GLU A 35 13.27 -8.83 -7.93
CA GLU A 35 12.09 -9.05 -8.76
C GLU A 35 10.81 -8.53 -8.16
N GLU A 36 10.71 -8.45 -6.85
CA GLU A 36 9.42 -8.24 -6.20
C GLU A 36 9.53 -7.40 -4.96
N PHE A 37 8.46 -6.70 -4.66
CA PHE A 37 8.25 -6.08 -3.36
C PHE A 37 7.10 -6.80 -2.67
N VAL A 38 7.28 -7.07 -1.39
CA VAL A 38 6.26 -7.69 -0.56
C VAL A 38 5.81 -6.65 0.45
N LEU A 39 4.52 -6.29 0.39
CA LEU A 39 3.94 -5.29 1.27
C LEU A 39 3.07 -6.02 2.27
N ASP A 40 3.51 -6.07 3.51
CA ASP A 40 2.77 -6.74 4.57
C ASP A 40 2.09 -5.69 5.42
N HIS A 41 0.77 -5.70 5.39
CA HIS A 41 -0.05 -4.82 6.20
C HIS A 41 -0.38 -5.53 7.49
N ILE A 42 -0.05 -4.90 8.60
CA ILE A 42 -0.06 -5.54 9.90
C ILE A 42 -1.06 -4.85 10.81
N LEU A 43 -1.83 -5.64 11.52
CA LEU A 43 -2.59 -5.13 12.64
C LEU A 43 -1.76 -5.39 13.88
N ALA A 44 -1.19 -4.32 14.40
CA ALA A 44 -0.35 -4.42 15.60
C ALA A 44 -1.20 -4.05 16.80
N THR A 45 -1.44 -5.01 17.67
CA THR A 45 -2.10 -4.80 18.94
C THR A 45 -1.25 -5.49 19.98
N PRO A 46 -0.50 -4.72 20.77
CA PRO A 46 0.39 -5.33 21.73
C PRO A 46 -0.30 -6.38 22.60
N PRO A 47 0.36 -7.48 22.91
CA PRO A 47 1.75 -7.76 22.66
C PRO A 47 2.05 -8.43 21.32
N ALA A 48 1.07 -8.56 20.45
CA ALA A 48 1.23 -9.30 19.21
C ALA A 48 0.90 -8.45 18.00
N GLY A 49 1.33 -8.92 16.84
CA GLY A 49 0.97 -8.35 15.57
C GLY A 49 0.65 -9.45 14.59
N ILE A 50 -0.29 -9.18 13.71
CA ILE A 50 -0.74 -10.13 12.72
C ILE A 50 -0.67 -9.49 11.35
N VAL A 51 -0.12 -10.20 10.38
CA VAL A 51 -0.18 -9.75 8.99
C VAL A 51 -1.59 -9.99 8.49
N ASN A 52 -2.31 -8.91 8.28
CA ASN A 52 -3.69 -8.98 7.80
C ASN A 52 -3.81 -9.09 6.30
N ALA A 53 -2.82 -8.58 5.59
CA ALA A 53 -2.84 -8.66 4.13
C ALA A 53 -1.41 -8.60 3.63
N ARG A 54 -1.14 -9.39 2.60
CA ARG A 54 0.15 -9.37 1.92
C ARG A 54 -0.11 -9.14 0.46
N VAL A 55 0.55 -8.13 -0.10
CA VAL A 55 0.44 -7.83 -1.52
C VAL A 55 1.84 -7.89 -2.11
N ILE A 56 1.97 -8.63 -3.18
CA ILE A 56 3.26 -8.77 -3.86
C ILE A 56 3.16 -8.04 -5.18
N VAL A 57 4.09 -7.15 -5.44
CA VAL A 57 4.06 -6.31 -6.62
C VAL A 57 5.44 -6.25 -7.26
N SER A 58 5.46 -5.83 -8.53
CA SER A 58 6.72 -5.59 -9.21
C SER A 58 7.37 -4.32 -8.67
N PRO A 59 8.68 -4.16 -8.85
CA PRO A 59 9.34 -2.92 -8.47
C PRO A 59 8.73 -1.69 -9.13
N THR A 60 8.35 -1.78 -10.40
CA THR A 60 7.71 -0.68 -11.09
C THR A 60 6.39 -0.31 -10.44
N HIS A 61 5.59 -1.31 -10.08
CA HIS A 61 4.31 -1.02 -9.44
C HIS A 61 4.50 -0.47 -8.03
N ALA A 62 5.51 -0.94 -7.32
CA ALA A 62 5.82 -0.39 -6.01
C ALA A 62 6.07 1.11 -6.09
N LYS A 63 6.79 1.55 -7.13
CA LYS A 63 7.04 2.96 -7.35
C LYS A 63 5.75 3.73 -7.59
N ARG A 64 4.83 3.13 -8.35
CA ARG A 64 3.52 3.75 -8.60
C ARG A 64 2.69 3.84 -7.33
N ILE A 65 2.73 2.81 -6.50
CA ILE A 65 2.02 2.84 -5.22
C ILE A 65 2.48 4.03 -4.40
N ALA A 66 3.79 4.21 -4.30
CA ALA A 66 4.34 5.32 -3.52
C ALA A 66 3.88 6.66 -4.07
N ALA A 67 3.93 6.82 -5.39
CA ALA A 67 3.55 8.07 -6.02
C ALA A 67 2.07 8.38 -5.84
N VAL A 68 1.21 7.38 -6.05
CA VAL A 68 -0.24 7.55 -5.92
C VAL A 68 -0.60 7.88 -4.48
N LEU A 69 0.04 7.23 -3.54
CA LEU A 69 -0.25 7.46 -2.14
C LEU A 69 0.19 8.86 -1.72
N LEU A 70 1.36 9.28 -2.14
CA LEU A 70 1.84 10.64 -1.84
C LEU A 70 0.92 11.70 -2.43
N ASP A 71 0.44 11.48 -3.66
CA ASP A 71 -0.48 12.40 -4.29
C ASP A 71 -1.78 12.51 -3.50
N ASN A 72 -2.30 11.40 -3.04
CA ASN A 72 -3.54 11.42 -2.25
C ASN A 72 -3.35 12.03 -0.88
N ILE A 73 -2.20 11.82 -0.27
CA ILE A 73 -1.88 12.47 1.00
C ILE A 73 -1.87 13.98 0.82
N ALA A 74 -1.27 14.46 -0.27
CA ALA A 74 -1.25 15.91 -0.55
C ALA A 74 -2.66 16.46 -0.71
N LYS A 75 -3.53 15.73 -1.41
CA LYS A 75 -4.91 16.16 -1.58
C LYS A 75 -5.67 16.16 -0.26
N TYR A 76 -5.42 15.17 0.55
CA TYR A 76 -6.04 15.12 1.87
C TYR A 76 -5.62 16.32 2.71
N GLU A 77 -4.31 16.60 2.73
CA GLU A 77 -3.79 17.66 3.57
C GLU A 77 -4.24 19.02 3.10
N ALA A 78 -4.43 19.21 1.80
CA ALA A 78 -4.93 20.46 1.27
C ALA A 78 -6.36 20.73 1.74
N ARG A 79 -7.12 19.68 1.99
CA ARG A 79 -8.52 19.82 2.37
C ARG A 79 -8.74 19.79 3.87
N PHE A 80 -8.00 18.94 4.58
CA PHE A 80 -8.27 18.68 5.98
C PHE A 80 -7.15 19.11 6.93
N GLY A 81 -6.03 19.58 6.37
CA GLY A 81 -4.90 19.99 7.18
C GLY A 81 -3.83 18.92 7.24
N GLU A 82 -2.70 19.34 7.72
CA GLU A 82 -1.53 18.47 7.75
C GLU A 82 -1.75 17.26 8.65
N ILE A 83 -1.33 16.10 8.15
CA ILE A 83 -1.39 14.89 8.94
C ILE A 83 -0.23 14.93 9.95
N GLU A 84 -0.57 14.76 11.22
CA GLU A 84 0.42 14.75 12.26
C GLU A 84 1.20 13.45 12.21
N GLU A 85 2.51 13.57 12.19
CA GLU A 85 3.36 12.38 12.20
C GLU A 85 3.63 12.00 13.64
N ILE A 86 2.93 10.98 14.08
CA ILE A 86 3.14 10.43 15.40
C ILE A 86 4.13 9.29 15.24
N ALA A 87 5.14 9.25 16.10
CA ALA A 87 6.14 8.20 16.02
C ALA A 87 5.45 6.84 16.03
N PRO A 88 5.71 6.01 15.03
CA PRO A 88 5.05 4.71 14.96
C PRO A 88 5.56 3.81 16.07
N VAL A 89 4.69 2.89 16.50
CA VAL A 89 5.14 1.79 17.32
C VAL A 89 5.91 0.88 16.40
N LEU A 90 7.22 0.93 16.50
CA LEU A 90 8.03 0.11 15.62
C LEU A 90 7.86 -1.35 15.97
N PRO A 91 7.81 -2.22 14.96
CA PRO A 91 7.91 -3.64 15.24
C PRO A 91 9.18 -3.86 16.02
N GLY A 92 9.17 -4.83 16.91
CA GLY A 92 10.36 -5.16 17.65
C GLY A 92 11.52 -5.41 16.71
N ASN A 93 12.74 -5.30 17.23
CA ASN A 93 13.92 -5.50 16.41
C ASN A 93 14.00 -6.90 15.83
N THR A 94 13.25 -7.82 16.39
CA THR A 94 13.26 -9.18 15.91
C THR A 94 12.01 -9.39 15.08
N ILE A 95 12.21 -9.57 13.79
CA ILE A 95 11.12 -9.91 12.91
C ILE A 95 11.18 -11.40 12.72
N THR A 96 10.12 -12.06 13.13
CA THR A 96 10.01 -13.49 12.93
C THR A 96 9.26 -13.72 11.64
N HIS A 97 9.94 -14.32 10.73
CA HIS A 97 9.36 -14.64 9.43
C HIS A 97 8.84 -16.06 9.43
#